data_84d9c105ac74231b2524a8f677c04df8
#
_entry.id   84d9c105ac74231b2524a8f677c04df8
#
_cell.length_a   1.000
_cell.length_b   1.000
_cell.length_c   1.000
_cell.angle_alpha   90.00
_cell.angle_beta   90.00
_cell.angle_gamma   90.00
#
_symmetry.space_group_name_H-M   'P 1'
#
loop_
_entity.id
_entity.type
_entity.pdbx_description
1 polymer ?
#
loop_
_entity_poly.entity_id
_entity_poly.type
_entity_poly.pdbx_seq_one_letter_code
_entity_poly.pdbx_strand_id
1 'polypeptide(L)'
;GVVFYDSVISDNLILLSALLKAKTAKCTCCGKRSKSIHSSYMRKLTDLSVTGRAVKIILKVRKFRCRNSNCSQIVFSEQHLPLTQKYSRLTGRTFHYLQRLLIEVSSRKGEYISDLFSVKQSSSTCLRIVKSIEMPDYQELTTIGIDDWAYRKGKSYGTIIVNALNHRPVELLKSRDKEEVADWLIR
;
A
#
# COMPACT_ATOMS: atom_id res chain seq x y z
N GLY A 1 -13.76 -14.91 -4.40
CA GLY A 1 -13.31 -15.16 -3.03
C GLY A 1 -12.07 -16.00 -2.97
N VAL A 2 -11.51 -16.15 -1.78
CA VAL A 2 -10.36 -16.98 -1.44
C VAL A 2 -10.86 -18.24 -0.73
N VAL A 3 -10.26 -19.38 -1.00
CA VAL A 3 -10.51 -20.64 -0.29
C VAL A 3 -9.23 -21.03 0.43
N PHE A 4 -9.32 -21.24 1.73
CA PHE A 4 -8.27 -21.84 2.54
C PHE A 4 -8.52 -23.36 2.56
N TYR A 5 -7.50 -24.14 2.24
CA TYR A 5 -7.63 -25.60 2.10
C TYR A 5 -6.72 -26.39 3.04
N ASP A 6 -5.77 -25.70 3.71
CA ASP A 6 -4.88 -26.31 4.68
C ASP A 6 -4.35 -25.28 5.65
N SER A 7 -4.01 -25.70 6.88
CA SER A 7 -3.44 -24.83 7.90
C SER A 7 -2.49 -25.60 8.81
N VAL A 8 -1.36 -24.98 9.13
CA VAL A 8 -0.40 -25.46 10.14
C VAL A 8 -0.28 -24.40 11.21
N ILE A 9 -0.48 -24.79 12.46
CA ILE A 9 -0.41 -23.91 13.62
C ILE A 9 0.71 -24.40 14.52
N SER A 10 1.64 -23.51 14.85
CA SER A 10 2.70 -23.70 15.82
C SER A 10 2.69 -22.58 16.86
N ASP A 11 3.60 -22.64 17.85
CA ASP A 11 3.64 -21.65 18.94
C ASP A 11 3.81 -20.19 18.43
N ASN A 12 4.58 -20.00 17.35
CA ASN A 12 4.92 -18.66 16.85
C ASN A 12 4.38 -18.36 15.46
N LEU A 13 3.76 -19.34 14.76
CA LEU A 13 3.39 -19.20 13.36
C LEU A 13 2.05 -19.88 13.05
N ILE A 14 1.21 -19.19 12.31
CA ILE A 14 0.05 -19.73 11.61
C ILE A 14 0.35 -19.68 10.12
N LEU A 15 0.41 -20.82 9.46
CA LEU A 15 0.60 -20.95 8.03
C LEU A 15 -0.70 -21.40 7.40
N LEU A 16 -1.23 -20.61 6.47
CA LEU A 16 -2.50 -20.87 5.77
C LEU A 16 -2.22 -21.11 4.29
N SER A 17 -2.67 -22.25 3.76
CA SER A 17 -2.62 -22.55 2.34
C SER A 17 -3.92 -22.14 1.67
N ALA A 18 -3.83 -21.33 0.61
CA ALA A 18 -4.99 -20.72 -0.02
C ALA A 18 -4.92 -20.73 -1.56
N LEU A 19 -6.09 -20.63 -2.19
CA LEU A 19 -6.23 -20.44 -3.64
C LEU A 19 -7.47 -19.56 -3.94
N LEU A 20 -7.53 -19.03 -5.15
CA LEU A 20 -8.70 -18.27 -5.60
C LEU A 20 -9.80 -19.21 -6.10
N LYS A 21 -11.04 -19.00 -5.62
CA LYS A 21 -12.22 -19.81 -5.97
C LYS A 21 -12.60 -19.69 -7.46
N ALA A 22 -12.38 -18.51 -8.07
CA ALA A 22 -12.78 -18.26 -9.45
C ALA A 22 -12.03 -19.18 -10.42
N LYS A 23 -12.74 -19.86 -11.32
CA LYS A 23 -12.14 -20.76 -12.34
C LYS A 23 -11.58 -20.01 -13.56
N THR A 24 -11.83 -18.71 -13.68
CA THR A 24 -11.40 -17.84 -14.78
C THR A 24 -10.73 -16.59 -14.25
N ALA A 25 -9.89 -15.97 -15.06
CA ALA A 25 -9.29 -14.68 -14.71
C ALA A 25 -9.39 -13.69 -15.90
N LYS A 26 -9.40 -12.38 -15.58
CA LYS A 26 -9.36 -11.33 -16.59
C LYS A 26 -7.91 -11.02 -16.95
N CYS A 27 -7.62 -10.93 -18.27
CA CYS A 27 -6.33 -10.47 -18.75
C CYS A 27 -6.02 -9.06 -18.22
N THR A 28 -4.83 -8.86 -17.70
CA THR A 28 -4.41 -7.57 -17.11
C THR A 28 -4.14 -6.49 -18.16
N CYS A 29 -4.05 -6.88 -19.45
CA CYS A 29 -3.88 -5.95 -20.56
C CYS A 29 -5.22 -5.63 -21.25
N CYS A 30 -5.90 -6.63 -21.80
CA CYS A 30 -7.09 -6.42 -22.63
C CYS A 30 -8.44 -6.65 -21.90
N GLY A 31 -8.43 -7.06 -20.63
CA GLY A 31 -9.64 -7.30 -19.84
C GLY A 31 -10.44 -8.56 -20.20
N LYS A 32 -10.16 -9.24 -21.34
CA LYS A 32 -10.89 -10.45 -21.75
C LYS A 32 -10.65 -11.59 -20.74
N ARG A 33 -11.71 -12.34 -20.43
CA ARG A 33 -11.65 -13.51 -19.53
C ARG A 33 -11.02 -14.71 -20.21
N SER A 34 -10.19 -15.46 -19.46
CA SER A 34 -9.63 -16.72 -19.88
C SER A 34 -9.86 -17.80 -18.84
N LYS A 35 -10.12 -19.02 -19.31
CA LYS A 35 -10.14 -20.27 -18.52
C LYS A 35 -8.92 -21.16 -18.80
N SER A 36 -8.07 -20.78 -19.75
CA SER A 36 -6.92 -21.57 -20.19
C SER A 36 -5.76 -21.37 -19.23
N ILE A 37 -5.59 -22.29 -18.28
CA ILE A 37 -4.48 -22.29 -17.34
C ILE A 37 -3.19 -22.63 -18.08
N HIS A 38 -2.14 -21.84 -17.85
CA HIS A 38 -0.78 -22.08 -18.35
C HIS A 38 0.08 -22.79 -17.30
N SER A 39 0.12 -22.26 -16.08
CA SER A 39 0.94 -22.73 -14.97
C SER A 39 0.46 -22.15 -13.64
N SER A 40 1.13 -22.47 -12.55
CA SER A 40 0.89 -21.85 -11.26
C SER A 40 2.20 -21.66 -10.49
N TYR A 41 2.18 -20.77 -9.50
CA TYR A 41 3.29 -20.56 -8.55
C TYR A 41 2.73 -20.23 -7.16
N MET A 42 3.57 -20.42 -6.14
CA MET A 42 3.22 -20.09 -4.78
C MET A 42 3.70 -18.68 -4.44
N ARG A 43 2.84 -17.89 -3.82
CA ARG A 43 3.11 -16.53 -3.35
C ARG A 43 2.95 -16.48 -1.85
N LYS A 44 4.01 -16.07 -1.15
CA LYS A 44 3.98 -15.90 0.31
C LYS A 44 3.50 -14.50 0.64
N LEU A 45 2.45 -14.39 1.45
CA LEU A 45 1.93 -13.13 1.97
C LEU A 45 2.05 -13.12 3.49
N THR A 46 2.40 -11.98 4.06
CA THR A 46 2.34 -11.72 5.49
C THR A 46 1.00 -11.08 5.81
N ASP A 47 0.34 -11.57 6.81
CA ASP A 47 -0.90 -11.02 7.34
C ASP A 47 -0.70 -10.47 8.76
N LEU A 48 -1.71 -9.80 9.31
CA LEU A 48 -1.71 -9.36 10.70
C LEU A 48 -1.54 -10.58 11.63
N SER A 49 -0.76 -10.41 12.69
CA SER A 49 -0.60 -11.45 13.70
C SER A 49 -1.92 -11.75 14.43
N VAL A 50 -2.07 -12.98 14.85
CA VAL A 50 -3.25 -13.44 15.60
C VAL A 50 -2.76 -14.11 16.89
N THR A 51 -3.25 -13.68 18.03
CA THR A 51 -2.87 -14.20 19.37
C THR A 51 -1.35 -14.27 19.57
N GLY A 52 -0.61 -13.23 19.13
CA GLY A 52 0.85 -13.17 19.23
C GLY A 52 1.61 -14.00 18.18
N ARG A 53 0.93 -14.79 17.34
CA ARG A 53 1.55 -15.61 16.31
C ARG A 53 1.62 -14.87 14.97
N ALA A 54 2.75 -14.97 14.28
CA ALA A 54 2.89 -14.52 12.91
C ALA A 54 1.91 -15.27 11.98
N VAL A 55 1.28 -14.57 11.03
CA VAL A 55 0.41 -15.21 10.03
C VAL A 55 1.03 -15.10 8.66
N LYS A 56 1.21 -16.24 7.99
CA LYS A 56 1.69 -16.34 6.60
C LYS A 56 0.64 -17.06 5.76
N ILE A 57 0.35 -16.52 4.59
CA ILE A 57 -0.55 -17.13 3.61
C ILE A 57 0.27 -17.59 2.42
N ILE A 58 0.22 -18.90 2.13
CA ILE A 58 0.78 -19.50 0.92
C ILE A 58 -0.32 -19.52 -0.13
N LEU A 59 -0.36 -18.51 -0.97
CA LEU A 59 -1.38 -18.37 -2.01
C LEU A 59 -0.91 -19.05 -3.29
N LYS A 60 -1.63 -20.08 -3.73
CA LYS A 60 -1.45 -20.65 -5.07
C LYS A 60 -2.05 -19.73 -6.12
N VAL A 61 -1.20 -19.12 -6.94
CA VAL A 61 -1.58 -18.18 -8.01
C VAL A 61 -1.45 -18.89 -9.35
N ARG A 62 -2.52 -18.89 -10.14
CA ARG A 62 -2.52 -19.46 -11.48
C ARG A 62 -2.13 -18.40 -12.53
N LYS A 63 -1.43 -18.85 -13.55
CA LYS A 63 -1.18 -18.09 -14.77
C LYS A 63 -2.10 -18.59 -15.86
N PHE A 64 -2.69 -17.67 -16.61
CA PHE A 64 -3.63 -17.96 -17.69
C PHE A 64 -3.07 -17.49 -19.03
N ARG A 65 -3.42 -18.17 -20.13
CA ARG A 65 -3.12 -17.71 -21.48
C ARG A 65 -4.19 -16.73 -21.94
N CYS A 66 -3.79 -15.58 -22.45
CA CYS A 66 -4.72 -14.69 -23.14
C CYS A 66 -5.11 -15.32 -24.48
N ARG A 67 -6.42 -15.37 -24.76
CA ARG A 67 -6.97 -15.92 -26.01
C ARG A 67 -7.40 -14.82 -26.98
N ASN A 68 -7.01 -13.59 -26.75
CA ASN A 68 -7.23 -12.48 -27.65
C ASN A 68 -6.01 -12.32 -28.57
N SER A 69 -6.18 -12.58 -29.87
CA SER A 69 -5.12 -12.44 -30.89
C SER A 69 -4.53 -11.03 -30.96
N ASN A 70 -5.34 -10.00 -30.64
CA ASN A 70 -4.93 -8.61 -30.70
C ASN A 70 -4.33 -8.12 -29.35
N CYS A 71 -3.97 -9.01 -28.45
CA CYS A 71 -3.39 -8.65 -27.16
C CYS A 71 -1.91 -8.97 -27.13
N SER A 72 -1.08 -8.00 -26.78
CA SER A 72 0.37 -8.19 -26.62
C SER A 72 0.75 -9.11 -25.46
N GLN A 73 -0.17 -9.32 -24.50
CA GLN A 73 0.08 -10.16 -23.33
C GLN A 73 -0.36 -11.62 -23.59
N ILE A 74 0.60 -12.51 -23.74
CA ILE A 74 0.34 -13.94 -23.99
C ILE A 74 -0.07 -14.68 -22.71
N VAL A 75 0.59 -14.40 -21.59
CA VAL A 75 0.36 -15.04 -20.29
C VAL A 75 0.22 -13.98 -19.20
N PHE A 76 -0.78 -14.15 -18.33
CA PHE A 76 -1.01 -13.25 -17.20
C PHE A 76 -1.35 -14.04 -15.94
N SER A 77 -1.04 -13.47 -14.76
CA SER A 77 -1.40 -14.06 -13.47
C SER A 77 -2.77 -13.55 -13.02
N GLU A 78 -3.56 -14.43 -12.40
CA GLU A 78 -4.78 -14.01 -11.73
C GLU A 78 -4.48 -13.02 -10.60
N GLN A 79 -5.40 -12.09 -10.39
CA GLN A 79 -5.30 -11.05 -9.36
C GLN A 79 -6.52 -11.11 -8.44
N HIS A 80 -6.30 -10.81 -7.18
CA HIS A 80 -7.36 -10.66 -6.18
C HIS A 80 -7.06 -9.45 -5.30
N LEU A 81 -7.40 -8.27 -5.80
CA LEU A 81 -7.11 -6.99 -5.14
C LEU A 81 -7.61 -6.88 -3.69
N PRO A 82 -8.79 -7.45 -3.31
CA PRO A 82 -9.20 -7.44 -1.91
C PRO A 82 -8.25 -8.20 -0.97
N LEU A 83 -7.52 -9.22 -1.47
CA LEU A 83 -6.56 -9.95 -0.64
C LEU A 83 -5.18 -9.28 -0.63
N THR A 84 -4.68 -8.91 -1.80
CA THR A 84 -3.32 -8.38 -1.95
C THR A 84 -3.14 -7.64 -3.26
N GLN A 85 -2.33 -6.59 -3.26
CA GLN A 85 -1.96 -5.85 -4.46
C GLN A 85 -0.91 -6.61 -5.30
N LYS A 86 -0.78 -6.20 -6.56
CA LYS A 86 0.26 -6.72 -7.46
C LYS A 86 1.65 -6.51 -6.84
N TYR A 87 2.48 -7.56 -6.87
CA TYR A 87 3.83 -7.58 -6.29
C TYR A 87 3.94 -7.38 -4.77
N SER A 88 2.87 -7.09 -4.04
CA SER A 88 2.92 -6.97 -2.59
C SER A 88 3.20 -8.32 -1.93
N ARG A 89 3.98 -8.32 -0.85
CA ARG A 89 4.17 -9.46 0.05
C ARG A 89 3.30 -9.37 1.30
N LEU A 90 2.45 -8.36 1.36
CA LEU A 90 1.49 -8.12 2.44
C LEU A 90 0.07 -8.38 1.93
N THR A 91 -0.81 -8.78 2.85
CA THR A 91 -2.25 -8.68 2.57
C THR A 91 -2.68 -7.21 2.53
N GLY A 92 -3.79 -6.92 1.85
CA GLY A 92 -4.32 -5.56 1.75
C GLY A 92 -4.58 -4.95 3.13
N ARG A 93 -5.19 -5.73 4.04
CA ARG A 93 -5.46 -5.25 5.41
C ARG A 93 -4.18 -4.93 6.16
N THR A 94 -3.16 -5.79 6.10
CA THR A 94 -1.86 -5.51 6.74
C THR A 94 -1.20 -4.26 6.18
N PHE A 95 -1.26 -4.06 4.86
CA PHE A 95 -0.75 -2.86 4.22
C PHE A 95 -1.44 -1.60 4.74
N HIS A 96 -2.78 -1.59 4.81
CA HIS A 96 -3.55 -0.46 5.35
C HIS A 96 -3.29 -0.18 6.83
N TYR A 97 -3.16 -1.22 7.65
CA TYR A 97 -2.80 -1.03 9.07
C TYR A 97 -1.41 -0.42 9.21
N LEU A 98 -0.44 -0.87 8.42
CA LEU A 98 0.90 -0.26 8.40
C LEU A 98 0.87 1.19 7.92
N GLN A 99 0.08 1.53 6.91
CA GLN A 99 -0.07 2.93 6.48
C GLN A 99 -0.54 3.81 7.63
N ARG A 100 -1.59 3.42 8.33
CA ARG A 100 -2.12 4.18 9.48
C ARG A 100 -1.11 4.30 10.62
N LEU A 101 -0.44 3.21 10.97
CA LEU A 101 0.58 3.22 12.01
C LEU A 101 1.76 4.12 11.66
N LEU A 102 2.23 4.03 10.41
CA LEU A 102 3.46 4.71 9.96
C LEU A 102 3.29 6.22 9.76
N ILE A 103 2.07 6.74 9.71
CA ILE A 103 1.81 8.18 9.76
C ILE A 103 2.16 8.73 11.14
N GLU A 104 1.88 7.98 12.20
CA GLU A 104 2.06 8.41 13.59
C GLU A 104 3.51 8.27 14.09
N VAL A 105 4.34 7.49 13.39
CA VAL A 105 5.70 7.19 13.85
C VAL A 105 6.74 7.35 12.76
N SER A 106 8.00 7.63 13.15
CA SER A 106 9.10 7.66 12.18
C SER A 106 9.36 6.28 11.58
N SER A 107 9.92 6.23 10.36
CA SER A 107 10.19 4.97 9.66
C SER A 107 11.09 4.00 10.44
N ARG A 108 12.04 4.49 11.26
CA ARG A 108 12.87 3.67 12.14
C ARG A 108 12.07 3.05 13.29
N LYS A 109 11.19 3.84 13.92
CA LYS A 109 10.28 3.31 14.94
C LYS A 109 9.26 2.35 14.32
N GLY A 110 8.81 2.63 13.10
CA GLY A 110 7.92 1.76 12.33
C GLY A 110 8.52 0.39 12.05
N GLU A 111 9.83 0.30 11.74
CA GLU A 111 10.54 -0.96 11.60
C GLU A 111 10.48 -1.77 12.91
N TYR A 112 10.84 -1.17 14.03
CA TYR A 112 10.78 -1.82 15.35
C TYR A 112 9.35 -2.27 15.71
N ILE A 113 8.37 -1.41 15.58
CA ILE A 113 6.97 -1.72 15.92
C ILE A 113 6.41 -2.81 15.00
N SER A 114 6.69 -2.76 13.70
CA SER A 114 6.24 -3.80 12.77
C SER A 114 6.81 -5.18 13.10
N ASP A 115 8.03 -5.24 13.64
CA ASP A 115 8.65 -6.48 14.10
C ASP A 115 7.96 -7.03 15.36
N LEU A 116 7.60 -6.16 16.31
CA LEU A 116 6.80 -6.55 17.50
C LEU A 116 5.47 -7.21 17.13
N PHE A 117 4.84 -6.77 16.05
CA PHE A 117 3.60 -7.35 15.53
C PHE A 117 3.82 -8.50 14.54
N SER A 118 5.05 -9.03 14.44
CA SER A 118 5.41 -10.13 13.53
C SER A 118 5.13 -9.85 12.04
N VAL A 119 5.12 -8.57 11.66
CA VAL A 119 4.93 -8.08 10.29
C VAL A 119 6.18 -7.33 9.81
N LYS A 120 7.35 -7.74 10.23
CA LYS A 120 8.64 -7.07 10.02
C LYS A 120 8.79 -6.41 8.65
N GLN A 121 9.02 -5.10 8.66
CA GLN A 121 9.33 -4.28 7.49
C GLN A 121 10.59 -3.47 7.78
N SER A 122 11.49 -3.32 6.82
CA SER A 122 12.64 -2.43 6.95
C SER A 122 12.20 -0.96 6.98
N SER A 123 13.01 -0.08 7.58
CA SER A 123 12.73 1.37 7.64
C SER A 123 12.55 1.99 6.25
N SER A 124 13.32 1.55 5.25
CA SER A 124 13.14 1.98 3.86
C SER A 124 11.79 1.52 3.27
N THR A 125 11.32 0.32 3.61
CA THR A 125 9.99 -0.15 3.22
C THR A 125 8.90 0.63 3.93
N CYS A 126 9.05 0.92 5.22
CA CYS A 126 8.14 1.77 5.98
C CYS A 126 7.99 3.16 5.34
N LEU A 127 9.10 3.80 4.98
CA LEU A 127 9.10 5.08 4.28
C LEU A 127 8.37 5.00 2.92
N ARG A 128 8.59 3.91 2.16
CA ARG A 128 7.89 3.70 0.87
C ARG A 128 6.40 3.51 1.04
N ILE A 129 5.96 2.85 2.12
CA ILE A 129 4.53 2.69 2.45
C ILE A 129 3.92 4.06 2.74
N VAL A 130 4.56 4.88 3.56
CA VAL A 130 4.07 6.26 3.84
C VAL A 130 3.98 7.07 2.54
N LYS A 131 5.02 7.06 1.71
CA LYS A 131 5.01 7.78 0.42
C LYS A 131 3.97 7.29 -0.59
N SER A 132 3.38 6.11 -0.39
CA SER A 132 2.30 5.57 -1.23
C SER A 132 0.90 5.98 -0.76
N ILE A 133 0.79 6.76 0.31
CA ILE A 133 -0.49 7.29 0.78
C ILE A 133 -0.86 8.43 -0.17
N GLU A 134 -2.01 8.29 -0.79
CA GLU A 134 -2.57 9.33 -1.63
C GLU A 134 -2.97 10.52 -0.74
N MET A 135 -2.55 11.70 -1.13
CA MET A 135 -3.00 12.93 -0.46
C MET A 135 -4.49 13.10 -0.75
N PRO A 136 -5.28 13.49 0.26
CA PRO A 136 -6.70 13.75 0.04
C PRO A 136 -6.87 14.89 -0.96
N ASP A 137 -7.84 14.76 -1.87
CA ASP A 137 -8.28 15.86 -2.72
C ASP A 137 -8.81 16.98 -1.83
N TYR A 138 -8.25 18.15 -1.99
CA TYR A 138 -8.72 19.33 -1.27
C TYR A 138 -9.95 19.91 -2.00
N GLN A 139 -11.08 19.91 -1.32
CA GLN A 139 -12.25 20.66 -1.74
C GLN A 139 -11.93 22.17 -1.69
N GLU A 140 -12.74 22.98 -2.36
CA GLU A 140 -12.58 24.44 -2.45
C GLU A 140 -12.14 25.04 -1.10
N LEU A 141 -11.00 25.70 -1.13
CA LEU A 141 -10.43 26.36 0.03
C LEU A 141 -10.99 27.77 0.11
N THR A 142 -11.80 28.05 1.12
CA THR A 142 -12.37 29.41 1.33
C THR A 142 -11.48 30.26 2.23
N THR A 143 -10.76 29.66 3.14
CA THR A 143 -9.88 30.36 4.10
C THR A 143 -8.64 29.52 4.36
N ILE A 144 -7.49 30.13 4.20
CA ILE A 144 -6.19 29.49 4.44
C ILE A 144 -5.42 30.19 5.53
N GLY A 145 -4.62 29.44 6.26
CA GLY A 145 -3.55 29.91 7.12
C GLY A 145 -2.20 29.61 6.48
N ILE A 146 -1.26 30.50 6.64
CA ILE A 146 0.11 30.35 6.13
C ILE A 146 1.06 30.55 7.29
N ASP A 147 2.01 29.61 7.47
CA ASP A 147 3.02 29.68 8.53
C ASP A 147 4.34 29.08 8.06
N ASP A 148 5.42 29.37 8.79
CA ASP A 148 6.73 28.79 8.57
C ASP A 148 6.81 27.37 9.13
N TRP A 149 7.46 26.46 8.43
CA TRP A 149 7.79 25.16 9.00
C TRP A 149 9.25 24.78 8.79
N ALA A 150 9.86 24.12 9.75
CA ALA A 150 11.28 23.79 9.73
C ALA A 150 11.52 22.36 9.22
N TYR A 151 12.13 22.18 8.04
CA TYR A 151 12.70 20.90 7.61
C TYR A 151 13.87 20.46 8.50
N ARG A 152 14.70 21.44 8.84
CA ARG A 152 15.82 21.33 9.75
C ARG A 152 15.82 22.56 10.65
N LYS A 153 15.44 22.37 11.90
CA LYS A 153 15.42 23.46 12.89
C LYS A 153 16.76 24.21 12.88
N GLY A 154 16.67 25.52 12.70
CA GLY A 154 17.85 26.43 12.61
C GLY A 154 18.62 26.42 11.28
N LYS A 155 18.21 25.63 10.27
CA LYS A 155 18.93 25.52 8.98
C LYS A 155 18.07 25.70 7.75
N SER A 156 16.91 25.04 7.69
CA SER A 156 16.09 25.05 6.48
C SER A 156 14.62 25.14 6.86
N TYR A 157 13.94 26.08 6.24
CA TYR A 157 12.53 26.37 6.47
C TYR A 157 11.80 26.35 5.13
N GLY A 158 10.51 26.07 5.20
CA GLY A 158 9.55 26.19 4.12
C GLY A 158 8.28 26.81 4.63
N THR A 159 7.26 26.87 3.80
CA THR A 159 5.94 27.39 4.13
C THR A 159 4.95 26.23 4.24
N ILE A 160 4.15 26.20 5.28
CA ILE A 160 2.99 25.34 5.41
C ILE A 160 1.72 26.13 5.11
N ILE A 161 0.88 25.59 4.27
CA ILE A 161 -0.45 26.12 3.98
C ILE A 161 -1.46 25.19 4.62
N VAL A 162 -2.37 25.74 5.40
CA VAL A 162 -3.40 25.00 6.13
C VAL A 162 -4.78 25.52 5.78
N ASN A 163 -5.77 24.63 5.76
CA ASN A 163 -7.16 25.04 5.74
C ASN A 163 -7.54 25.56 7.13
N ALA A 164 -7.85 26.85 7.23
CA ALA A 164 -8.15 27.51 8.51
C ALA A 164 -9.45 27.04 9.17
N LEU A 165 -10.37 26.41 8.41
CA LEU A 165 -11.63 25.92 8.96
C LEU A 165 -11.49 24.58 9.69
N ASN A 166 -10.62 23.70 9.22
CA ASN A 166 -10.45 22.34 9.77
C ASN A 166 -9.04 22.06 10.30
N HIS A 167 -8.15 23.06 10.24
CA HIS A 167 -6.74 23.02 10.68
C HIS A 167 -5.91 21.92 10.02
N ARG A 168 -6.30 21.45 8.83
CA ARG A 168 -5.55 20.41 8.10
C ARG A 168 -4.52 21.05 7.17
N PRO A 169 -3.30 20.51 7.12
CA PRO A 169 -2.32 20.96 6.14
C PRO A 169 -2.81 20.66 4.73
N VAL A 170 -2.64 21.63 3.85
CA VAL A 170 -3.02 21.60 2.44
C VAL A 170 -1.79 21.39 1.59
N GLU A 171 -0.71 22.17 1.84
CA GLU A 171 0.50 22.10 1.05
C GLU A 171 1.73 22.45 1.90
N LEU A 172 2.87 21.94 1.48
CA LEU A 172 4.18 22.24 2.07
C LEU A 172 5.10 22.75 0.97
N LEU A 173 5.35 24.04 0.94
CA LEU A 173 6.26 24.67 0.00
C LEU A 173 7.71 24.58 0.51
N LYS A 174 8.65 24.51 -0.42
CA LYS A 174 10.06 24.26 -0.09
C LYS A 174 10.79 25.47 0.44
N SER A 175 10.32 26.67 0.15
CA SER A 175 10.91 27.92 0.61
C SER A 175 9.91 28.77 1.41
N ARG A 176 10.40 29.88 1.93
CA ARG A 176 9.59 30.94 2.55
C ARG A 176 9.41 32.15 1.65
N ASP A 177 9.78 31.99 0.37
CA ASP A 177 9.74 33.09 -0.58
C ASP A 177 8.31 33.41 -0.93
N LYS A 178 7.97 34.70 -0.88
CA LYS A 178 6.60 35.20 -1.17
C LYS A 178 6.16 34.87 -2.60
N GLU A 179 7.12 34.77 -3.51
CA GLU A 179 6.91 34.40 -4.91
C GLU A 179 6.36 32.97 -5.02
N GLU A 180 6.93 32.00 -4.29
CA GLU A 180 6.46 30.61 -4.31
C GLU A 180 5.04 30.47 -3.72
N VAL A 181 4.75 31.26 -2.68
CA VAL A 181 3.39 31.32 -2.09
C VAL A 181 2.41 31.96 -3.07
N ALA A 182 2.79 33.06 -3.71
CA ALA A 182 1.96 33.73 -4.71
C ALA A 182 1.64 32.82 -5.91
N ASP A 183 2.64 32.12 -6.43
CA ASP A 183 2.47 31.17 -7.54
C ASP A 183 1.53 30.01 -7.14
N TRP A 184 1.57 29.57 -5.90
CA TRP A 184 0.67 28.55 -5.40
C TRP A 184 -0.79 29.07 -5.30
N LEU A 185 -0.98 30.31 -4.87
CA LEU A 185 -2.30 30.93 -4.72
C LEU A 185 -3.02 31.20 -6.06
N ILE A 186 -2.26 31.30 -7.15
CA ILE A 186 -2.80 31.59 -8.50
C ILE A 186 -3.21 30.30 -9.22
N ARG A 187 -2.77 29.11 -8.77
CA ARG A 187 -3.11 27.80 -9.36
C ARG A 187 -4.52 27.37 -9.03
#